data_4e01b227569c9f2e2cef6190794a701c
#
_entry.id   4e01b227569c9f2e2cef6190794a701c
#
_cell.length_a   1.000
_cell.length_b   1.000
_cell.length_c   1.000
_cell.angle_alpha   90.00
_cell.angle_beta   90.00
_cell.angle_gamma   90.00
#
_symmetry.space_group_name_H-M   'P 1'
#
loop_
_entity.id
_entity.type
_entity.pdbx_description
1 polymer ?
#
loop_
_entity_poly.entity_id
_entity_poly.type
_entity_poly.pdbx_seq_one_letter_code
_entity_poly.pdbx_strand_id
1 'polypeptide(L)'
;MIDVYFWPTGNGKKITIMLEETGLPYRIVPVNINKGDQFTPEYDAINPNNKMPAIVDPEATDGPLVLFESGAILQYLAEKTGKLLPRDLHGKFRTLQWVYWQVGGLGPMAGQAHHFLKYAPQKVEYAMHRFRSETARLYKVMDKQLAKHEYLAGEYSIADIAAWPWVARHDWQEQNLDDFPNVKRWFAAVGARPAVKRGAEAGAEFQSAMLTMSDEDKKRLFNLRDKDFGAPSR
;
A
#
# COMPACT_ATOMS: atom_id res chain seq x y z
N MET A 1 -22.16 -7.04 2.43
CA MET A 1 -20.79 -7.32 2.94
C MET A 1 -19.81 -7.17 1.78
N ILE A 2 -18.71 -6.41 1.98
CA ILE A 2 -17.76 -6.05 0.92
C ILE A 2 -16.78 -7.21 0.67
N ASP A 3 -16.59 -7.61 -0.59
CA ASP A 3 -15.54 -8.55 -1.01
C ASP A 3 -14.25 -7.79 -1.28
N VAL A 4 -13.17 -8.19 -0.61
CA VAL A 4 -11.83 -7.57 -0.73
C VAL A 4 -10.90 -8.55 -1.43
N TYR A 5 -10.60 -8.30 -2.68
CA TYR A 5 -9.60 -9.03 -3.43
C TYR A 5 -8.22 -8.61 -2.95
N PHE A 6 -7.55 -9.53 -2.28
CA PHE A 6 -6.47 -9.19 -1.36
C PHE A 6 -5.24 -10.09 -1.52
N TRP A 7 -4.09 -9.49 -1.35
CA TRP A 7 -2.84 -10.14 -0.98
C TRP A 7 -2.13 -9.25 0.05
N PRO A 8 -1.31 -9.77 1.00
CA PRO A 8 -0.74 -8.99 2.11
C PRO A 8 0.36 -8.03 1.69
N THR A 9 0.11 -7.25 0.64
CA THR A 9 0.93 -6.14 0.17
C THR A 9 0.68 -4.88 0.98
N GLY A 10 1.56 -3.88 0.89
CA GLY A 10 1.31 -2.59 1.52
C GLY A 10 -0.01 -1.95 1.07
N ASN A 11 -0.37 -2.08 -0.22
CA ASN A 11 -1.62 -1.53 -0.73
C ASN A 11 -2.85 -2.35 -0.28
N GLY A 12 -2.75 -3.68 -0.19
CA GLY A 12 -3.82 -4.53 0.32
C GLY A 12 -4.17 -4.16 1.76
N LYS A 13 -3.16 -4.00 2.61
CA LYS A 13 -3.33 -3.65 4.03
C LYS A 13 -3.97 -2.28 4.26
N LYS A 14 -3.89 -1.34 3.32
CA LYS A 14 -4.65 -0.08 3.42
C LYS A 14 -6.15 -0.34 3.56
N ILE A 15 -6.66 -1.29 2.78
CA ILE A 15 -8.09 -1.54 2.69
C ILE A 15 -8.59 -2.31 3.91
N THR A 16 -7.86 -3.32 4.36
CA THR A 16 -8.21 -4.04 5.60
C THR A 16 -8.18 -3.11 6.81
N ILE A 17 -7.17 -2.23 6.93
CA ILE A 17 -7.11 -1.21 7.99
C ILE A 17 -8.33 -0.27 7.91
N MET A 18 -8.67 0.22 6.72
CA MET A 18 -9.83 1.12 6.53
C MET A 18 -11.14 0.45 6.94
N LEU A 19 -11.33 -0.80 6.58
CA LEU A 19 -12.55 -1.56 6.91
C LEU A 19 -12.65 -1.79 8.43
N GLU A 20 -11.53 -2.11 9.09
CA GLU A 20 -11.47 -2.22 10.55
C GLU A 20 -11.73 -0.88 11.27
N GLU A 21 -11.21 0.23 10.76
CA GLU A 21 -11.43 1.58 11.34
C GLU A 21 -12.88 2.04 11.17
N THR A 22 -13.53 1.65 10.08
CA THR A 22 -14.91 2.03 9.81
C THR A 22 -15.93 1.07 10.43
N GLY A 23 -15.53 -0.18 10.71
CA GLY A 23 -16.39 -1.24 11.21
C GLY A 23 -17.28 -1.84 10.11
N LEU A 24 -16.95 -1.65 8.83
CA LEU A 24 -17.69 -2.26 7.73
C LEU A 24 -17.40 -3.77 7.64
N PRO A 25 -18.44 -4.61 7.51
CA PRO A 25 -18.24 -6.04 7.34
C PRO A 25 -17.63 -6.36 5.97
N TYR A 26 -16.61 -7.19 5.96
CA TYR A 26 -15.91 -7.59 4.74
C TYR A 26 -15.52 -9.07 4.76
N ARG A 27 -15.21 -9.58 3.56
CA ARG A 27 -14.66 -10.91 3.35
C ARG A 27 -13.40 -10.78 2.49
N ILE A 28 -12.30 -11.44 2.90
CA ILE A 28 -11.10 -11.55 2.09
C ILE A 28 -11.32 -12.59 0.99
N VAL A 29 -11.08 -12.19 -0.26
CA VAL A 29 -10.96 -13.06 -1.42
C VAL A 29 -9.48 -13.07 -1.81
N PRO A 30 -8.74 -14.16 -1.49
CA PRO A 30 -7.30 -14.16 -1.73
C PRO A 30 -6.99 -14.22 -3.23
N VAL A 31 -6.03 -13.40 -3.66
CA VAL A 31 -5.47 -13.40 -5.02
C VAL A 31 -3.97 -13.59 -4.90
N ASN A 32 -3.51 -14.82 -5.07
CA ASN A 32 -2.11 -15.17 -4.89
C ASN A 32 -1.27 -14.71 -6.07
N ILE A 33 -0.63 -13.54 -5.90
CA ILE A 33 0.19 -12.91 -6.95
C ILE A 33 1.42 -13.74 -7.33
N ASN A 34 1.92 -14.60 -6.45
CA ASN A 34 3.04 -15.48 -6.76
C ASN A 34 2.60 -16.57 -7.76
N LYS A 35 1.37 -17.06 -7.65
CA LYS A 35 0.79 -18.04 -8.58
C LYS A 35 0.28 -17.42 -9.88
N GLY A 36 0.12 -16.09 -9.91
CA GLY A 36 -0.39 -15.38 -11.08
C GLY A 36 -1.92 -15.27 -11.11
N ASP A 37 -2.61 -15.46 -9.98
CA ASP A 37 -4.08 -15.37 -9.90
C ASP A 37 -4.60 -13.99 -10.38
N GLN A 38 -3.77 -12.94 -10.30
CA GLN A 38 -4.13 -11.61 -10.80
C GLN A 38 -4.26 -11.53 -12.33
N PHE A 39 -3.81 -12.55 -13.06
CA PHE A 39 -3.88 -12.61 -14.53
C PHE A 39 -4.99 -13.54 -15.02
N THR A 40 -5.84 -14.05 -14.14
CA THR A 40 -7.00 -14.85 -14.55
C THR A 40 -8.08 -13.95 -15.18
N PRO A 41 -8.86 -14.45 -16.14
CA PRO A 41 -9.95 -13.69 -16.76
C PRO A 41 -10.97 -13.16 -15.73
N GLU A 42 -11.22 -13.91 -14.68
CA GLU A 42 -12.15 -13.53 -13.60
C GLU A 42 -11.64 -12.32 -12.84
N TYR A 43 -10.33 -12.26 -12.56
CA TYR A 43 -9.76 -11.10 -11.88
C TYR A 43 -9.54 -9.92 -12.83
N ASP A 44 -9.18 -10.17 -14.07
CA ASP A 44 -9.04 -9.12 -15.10
C ASP A 44 -10.35 -8.35 -15.30
N ALA A 45 -11.50 -9.03 -15.23
CA ALA A 45 -12.82 -8.39 -15.28
C ALA A 45 -13.11 -7.47 -14.07
N ILE A 46 -12.43 -7.68 -12.94
CA ILE A 46 -12.54 -6.86 -11.72
C ILE A 46 -11.53 -5.72 -11.75
N ASN A 47 -10.30 -6.01 -12.17
CA ASN A 47 -9.21 -5.03 -12.21
C ASN A 47 -8.32 -5.24 -13.42
N PRO A 48 -8.54 -4.49 -14.51
CA PRO A 48 -7.75 -4.59 -15.74
C PRO A 48 -6.28 -4.19 -15.58
N ASN A 49 -5.90 -3.61 -14.44
CA ASN A 49 -4.50 -3.33 -14.09
C ASN A 49 -3.78 -4.54 -13.47
N ASN A 50 -4.51 -5.63 -13.16
CA ASN A 50 -3.97 -6.86 -12.56
C ASN A 50 -3.13 -6.62 -11.29
N LYS A 51 -3.51 -5.65 -10.46
CA LYS A 51 -2.86 -5.28 -9.20
C LYS A 51 -3.80 -5.44 -8.01
N MET A 52 -3.22 -5.57 -6.81
CA MET A 52 -3.96 -5.56 -5.54
C MET A 52 -3.93 -4.16 -4.90
N PRO A 53 -4.97 -3.76 -4.21
CA PRO A 53 -6.29 -4.40 -4.00
C PRO A 53 -7.33 -4.03 -5.05
N ALA A 54 -8.45 -4.79 -5.03
CA ALA A 54 -9.73 -4.38 -5.59
C ALA A 54 -10.85 -4.74 -4.59
N ILE A 55 -12.02 -4.12 -4.72
CA ILE A 55 -13.21 -4.46 -3.93
C ILE A 55 -14.42 -4.64 -4.82
N VAL A 56 -15.38 -5.44 -4.34
CA VAL A 56 -16.76 -5.47 -4.83
C VAL A 56 -17.68 -5.14 -3.65
N ASP A 57 -18.38 -4.03 -3.76
CA ASP A 57 -19.42 -3.66 -2.80
C ASP A 57 -20.81 -3.92 -3.41
N PRO A 58 -21.50 -4.98 -3.00
CA PRO A 58 -22.82 -5.30 -3.53
C PRO A 58 -23.91 -4.35 -3.05
N GLU A 59 -23.65 -3.57 -2.01
CA GLU A 59 -24.62 -2.70 -1.33
C GLU A 59 -24.24 -1.20 -1.50
N ALA A 60 -23.65 -0.84 -2.64
CA ALA A 60 -23.45 0.57 -2.99
C ALA A 60 -24.77 1.21 -3.43
N THR A 61 -24.90 2.54 -3.30
CA THR A 61 -26.15 3.28 -3.42
C THR A 61 -26.88 3.03 -4.75
N ASP A 62 -26.12 2.95 -5.85
CA ASP A 62 -26.69 2.82 -7.21
C ASP A 62 -26.53 1.42 -7.81
N GLY A 63 -26.37 0.40 -6.95
CA GLY A 63 -26.14 -0.99 -7.34
C GLY A 63 -24.70 -1.44 -7.07
N PRO A 64 -24.36 -2.70 -7.37
CA PRO A 64 -23.03 -3.24 -7.09
C PRO A 64 -21.91 -2.40 -7.69
N LEU A 65 -20.89 -2.07 -6.88
CA LEU A 65 -19.75 -1.26 -7.29
C LEU A 65 -18.48 -2.10 -7.27
N VAL A 66 -17.77 -2.12 -8.38
CA VAL A 66 -16.44 -2.71 -8.51
C VAL A 66 -15.41 -1.57 -8.55
N LEU A 67 -14.42 -1.60 -7.65
CA LEU A 67 -13.36 -0.60 -7.59
C LEU A 67 -11.99 -1.23 -7.46
N PHE A 68 -11.05 -0.70 -8.19
CA PHE A 68 -9.62 -0.84 -7.98
C PHE A 68 -8.97 0.53 -7.72
N GLU A 69 -7.66 0.59 -7.52
CA GLU A 69 -6.88 1.71 -6.99
C GLU A 69 -7.10 1.94 -5.48
N SER A 70 -6.08 1.64 -4.70
CA SER A 70 -6.18 1.72 -3.23
C SER A 70 -6.57 3.11 -2.72
N GLY A 71 -6.15 4.19 -3.40
CA GLY A 71 -6.52 5.55 -3.05
C GLY A 71 -8.01 5.83 -3.31
N ALA A 72 -8.54 5.37 -4.45
CA ALA A 72 -9.97 5.50 -4.79
C ALA A 72 -10.84 4.69 -3.85
N ILE A 73 -10.42 3.47 -3.51
CA ILE A 73 -11.13 2.63 -2.54
C ILE A 73 -11.17 3.29 -1.16
N LEU A 74 -10.06 3.84 -0.68
CA LEU A 74 -10.03 4.57 0.59
C LEU A 74 -10.99 5.75 0.60
N GLN A 75 -11.00 6.54 -0.47
CA GLN A 75 -11.92 7.68 -0.60
C GLN A 75 -13.38 7.21 -0.62
N TYR A 76 -13.70 6.20 -1.41
CA TYR A 76 -15.05 5.63 -1.47
C TYR A 76 -15.55 5.16 -0.10
N LEU A 77 -14.74 4.38 0.62
CA LEU A 77 -15.11 3.87 1.94
C LEU A 77 -15.27 4.99 2.98
N ALA A 78 -14.47 6.04 2.87
CA ALA A 78 -14.57 7.21 3.72
C ALA A 78 -15.86 8.00 3.43
N GLU A 79 -16.21 8.20 2.16
CA GLU A 79 -17.44 8.88 1.75
C GLU A 79 -18.68 8.04 2.11
N LYS A 80 -18.65 6.73 1.88
CA LYS A 80 -19.74 5.80 2.26
C LYS A 80 -20.04 5.85 3.76
N THR A 81 -19.01 5.94 4.59
CA THR A 81 -19.16 5.90 6.06
C THR A 81 -19.23 7.28 6.72
N GLY A 82 -18.82 8.33 6.01
CA GLY A 82 -18.65 9.67 6.56
C GLY A 82 -17.53 9.77 7.60
N LYS A 83 -16.57 8.84 7.60
CA LYS A 83 -15.45 8.77 8.56
C LYS A 83 -14.10 8.99 7.85
N LEU A 84 -13.11 9.53 8.58
CA LEU A 84 -11.71 9.61 8.16
C LEU A 84 -11.43 10.47 6.90
N LEU A 85 -12.44 11.22 6.45
CA LEU A 85 -12.31 12.23 5.41
C LEU A 85 -13.25 13.39 5.78
N PRO A 86 -12.73 14.58 6.07
CA PRO A 86 -13.56 15.77 6.36
C PRO A 86 -14.52 16.08 5.23
N ARG A 87 -15.70 16.59 5.57
CA ARG A 87 -16.73 16.95 4.58
C ARG A 87 -16.56 18.35 4.03
N ASP A 88 -15.92 19.25 4.80
CA ASP A 88 -15.64 20.59 4.34
C ASP A 88 -14.58 20.59 3.24
N LEU A 89 -14.65 21.58 2.36
CA LEU A 89 -13.80 21.68 1.18
C LEU A 89 -12.30 21.65 1.53
N HIS A 90 -11.90 22.45 2.53
CA HIS A 90 -10.49 22.58 2.89
C HIS A 90 -9.92 21.33 3.55
N GLY A 91 -10.65 20.75 4.49
CA GLY A 91 -10.26 19.50 5.14
C GLY A 91 -10.21 18.32 4.16
N LYS A 92 -11.24 18.20 3.30
CA LYS A 92 -11.30 17.16 2.27
C LYS A 92 -10.06 17.21 1.36
N PHE A 93 -9.77 18.35 0.75
CA PHE A 93 -8.65 18.44 -0.18
C PHE A 93 -7.29 18.44 0.51
N ARG A 94 -7.19 18.91 1.75
CA ARG A 94 -5.98 18.73 2.56
C ARG A 94 -5.69 17.23 2.80
N THR A 95 -6.71 16.41 3.00
CA THR A 95 -6.55 14.97 3.15
C THR A 95 -6.23 14.30 1.82
N LEU A 96 -6.98 14.60 0.77
CA LEU A 96 -6.81 13.99 -0.56
C LEU A 96 -5.43 14.29 -1.17
N GLN A 97 -4.87 15.48 -0.98
CA GLN A 97 -3.50 15.77 -1.46
C GLN A 97 -2.46 14.80 -0.89
N TRP A 98 -2.61 14.39 0.38
CA TRP A 98 -1.71 13.42 1.01
C TRP A 98 -1.98 11.98 0.54
N VAL A 99 -3.23 11.64 0.25
CA VAL A 99 -3.56 10.36 -0.40
C VAL A 99 -2.92 10.30 -1.79
N TYR A 100 -3.09 11.34 -2.61
CA TYR A 100 -2.49 11.38 -3.96
C TYR A 100 -0.97 11.46 -3.91
N TRP A 101 -0.39 12.19 -2.96
CA TRP A 101 1.05 12.19 -2.73
C TRP A 101 1.56 10.78 -2.38
N GLN A 102 0.80 10.02 -1.59
CA GLN A 102 1.19 8.65 -1.25
C GLN A 102 1.09 7.71 -2.46
N VAL A 103 -0.02 7.73 -3.21
CA VAL A 103 -0.21 6.82 -4.35
C VAL A 103 0.63 7.20 -5.56
N GLY A 104 0.93 8.48 -5.75
CA GLY A 104 1.75 8.98 -6.87
C GLY A 104 3.25 9.08 -6.56
N GLY A 105 3.62 9.10 -5.29
CA GLY A 105 5.00 9.32 -4.85
C GLY A 105 5.53 8.24 -3.93
N LEU A 106 5.14 8.25 -2.64
CA LEU A 106 5.72 7.38 -1.63
C LEU A 106 5.58 5.89 -2.00
N GLY A 107 4.40 5.45 -2.36
CA GLY A 107 4.14 4.04 -2.71
C GLY A 107 4.99 3.57 -3.89
N PRO A 108 4.94 4.23 -5.05
CA PRO A 108 5.74 3.86 -6.21
C PRO A 108 7.24 3.88 -5.96
N MET A 109 7.78 4.93 -5.31
CA MET A 109 9.23 5.04 -5.09
C MET A 109 9.74 4.04 -4.05
N ALA A 110 9.01 3.83 -2.95
CA ALA A 110 9.30 2.79 -1.98
C ALA A 110 9.16 1.38 -2.61
N GLY A 111 8.20 1.19 -3.51
CA GLY A 111 8.06 -0.05 -4.27
C GLY A 111 9.25 -0.34 -5.18
N GLN A 112 9.78 0.66 -5.87
CA GLN A 112 11.02 0.52 -6.64
C GLN A 112 12.23 0.27 -5.74
N ALA A 113 12.30 0.93 -4.57
CA ALA A 113 13.33 0.62 -3.57
C ALA A 113 13.26 -0.85 -3.15
N HIS A 114 12.07 -1.38 -2.80
CA HIS A 114 11.90 -2.82 -2.53
C HIS A 114 12.38 -3.68 -3.70
N HIS A 115 12.03 -3.32 -4.94
CA HIS A 115 12.42 -4.11 -6.11
C HIS A 115 13.93 -4.21 -6.22
N PHE A 116 14.64 -3.09 -6.27
CA PHE A 116 16.08 -3.09 -6.51
C PHE A 116 16.91 -3.52 -5.29
N LEU A 117 16.41 -3.33 -4.06
CA LEU A 117 17.12 -3.71 -2.84
C LEU A 117 16.86 -5.17 -2.42
N LYS A 118 15.68 -5.76 -2.78
CA LYS A 118 15.27 -7.08 -2.26
C LYS A 118 14.93 -8.10 -3.34
N TYR A 119 14.38 -7.69 -4.50
CA TYR A 119 13.79 -8.62 -5.45
C TYR A 119 14.56 -8.74 -6.76
N ALA A 120 15.22 -7.67 -7.21
CA ALA A 120 15.91 -7.65 -8.48
C ALA A 120 16.98 -8.78 -8.55
N PRO A 121 17.02 -9.57 -9.64
CA PRO A 121 17.98 -10.65 -9.79
C PRO A 121 19.40 -10.15 -9.97
N GLN A 122 19.57 -8.89 -10.37
CA GLN A 122 20.87 -8.25 -10.55
C GLN A 122 20.95 -7.00 -9.68
N LYS A 123 22.09 -6.78 -9.07
CA LYS A 123 22.39 -5.53 -8.37
C LYS A 123 22.70 -4.43 -9.38
N VAL A 124 21.87 -3.38 -9.39
CA VAL A 124 22.06 -2.18 -10.20
C VAL A 124 22.28 -1.02 -9.24
N GLU A 125 23.56 -0.77 -8.90
CA GLU A 125 23.95 0.19 -7.86
C GLU A 125 23.34 1.58 -8.06
N TYR A 126 23.29 2.07 -9.30
CA TYR A 126 22.66 3.35 -9.60
C TYR A 126 21.16 3.35 -9.25
N ALA A 127 20.43 2.32 -9.61
CA ALA A 127 18.99 2.21 -9.32
C ALA A 127 18.75 2.06 -7.81
N MET A 128 19.54 1.22 -7.13
CA MET A 128 19.49 1.05 -5.68
C MET A 128 19.69 2.39 -4.97
N HIS A 129 20.75 3.13 -5.32
CA HIS A 129 21.01 4.45 -4.76
C HIS A 129 19.89 5.44 -5.09
N ARG A 130 19.45 5.50 -6.35
CA ARG A 130 18.41 6.45 -6.82
C ARG A 130 17.10 6.28 -6.06
N PHE A 131 16.59 5.04 -5.94
CA PHE A 131 15.30 4.80 -5.29
C PHE A 131 15.37 4.87 -3.76
N ARG A 132 16.47 4.43 -3.15
CA ARG A 132 16.72 4.63 -1.72
C ARG A 132 16.73 6.13 -1.36
N SER A 133 17.48 6.92 -2.12
CA SER A 133 17.59 8.37 -1.89
C SER A 133 16.26 9.10 -2.11
N GLU A 134 15.48 8.72 -3.14
CA GLU A 134 14.17 9.31 -3.36
C GLU A 134 13.17 8.93 -2.26
N THR A 135 13.21 7.69 -1.78
CA THR A 135 12.41 7.26 -0.63
C THR A 135 12.79 8.07 0.61
N ALA A 136 14.09 8.26 0.89
CA ALA A 136 14.55 9.12 1.99
C ALA A 136 14.06 10.55 1.86
N ARG A 137 14.05 11.12 0.64
CA ARG A 137 13.50 12.46 0.40
C ARG A 137 12.01 12.53 0.74
N LEU A 138 11.25 11.51 0.39
CA LEU A 138 9.81 11.44 0.70
C LEU A 138 9.58 11.28 2.21
N TYR A 139 10.41 10.52 2.92
CA TYR A 139 10.38 10.46 4.39
C TYR A 139 10.68 11.83 5.02
N LYS A 140 11.62 12.61 4.48
CA LYS A 140 11.87 13.99 4.94
C LYS A 140 10.66 14.91 4.72
N VAL A 141 9.90 14.72 3.64
CA VAL A 141 8.65 15.47 3.41
C VAL A 141 7.63 15.13 4.49
N MET A 142 7.44 13.83 4.82
CA MET A 142 6.59 13.42 5.92
C MET A 142 7.06 13.99 7.26
N ASP A 143 8.35 13.86 7.56
CA ASP A 143 8.93 14.31 8.83
C ASP A 143 8.71 15.82 9.05
N LYS A 144 8.93 16.61 8.02
CA LYS A 144 8.66 18.06 8.04
C LYS A 144 7.19 18.39 8.28
N GLN A 145 6.27 17.63 7.69
CA GLN A 145 4.82 17.79 7.90
C GLN A 145 4.44 17.41 9.32
N LEU A 146 4.90 16.25 9.77
CA LEU A 146 4.59 15.68 11.08
C LEU A 146 5.28 16.43 12.25
N ALA A 147 6.29 17.25 11.98
CA ALA A 147 6.85 18.19 12.95
C ALA A 147 5.84 19.29 13.37
N LYS A 148 4.85 19.55 12.53
CA LYS A 148 3.84 20.61 12.75
C LYS A 148 2.45 20.05 13.09
N HIS A 149 2.23 18.77 12.81
CA HIS A 149 0.93 18.12 12.92
C HIS A 149 1.08 16.71 13.54
N GLU A 150 0.06 16.27 14.23
CA GLU A 150 0.03 14.93 14.79
C GLU A 150 -0.07 13.87 13.69
N TYR A 151 -0.90 14.14 12.66
CA TYR A 151 -1.14 13.29 11.49
C TYR A 151 -0.93 14.06 10.19
N LEU A 152 -0.83 13.35 9.05
CA LEU A 152 -0.48 13.92 7.75
C LEU A 152 -1.40 15.07 7.32
N ALA A 153 -2.70 14.94 7.55
CA ALA A 153 -3.68 15.97 7.20
C ALA A 153 -4.11 16.86 8.38
N GLY A 154 -3.43 16.73 9.53
CA GLY A 154 -3.76 17.38 10.79
C GLY A 154 -4.42 16.40 11.76
N GLU A 155 -5.58 15.85 11.41
CA GLU A 155 -6.26 14.77 12.12
C GLU A 155 -6.04 13.43 11.42
N TYR A 156 -6.22 12.34 12.19
CA TYR A 156 -6.13 10.98 11.64
C TYR A 156 -7.15 10.73 10.54
N SER A 157 -6.69 10.24 9.39
CA SER A 157 -7.49 10.20 8.17
C SER A 157 -7.04 9.08 7.22
N ILE A 158 -7.72 8.96 6.09
CA ILE A 158 -7.32 8.04 5.00
C ILE A 158 -5.91 8.34 4.46
N ALA A 159 -5.36 9.54 4.69
CA ALA A 159 -3.97 9.86 4.32
C ALA A 159 -2.96 9.03 5.14
N ASP A 160 -3.22 8.90 6.44
CA ASP A 160 -2.38 8.10 7.35
C ASP A 160 -2.52 6.61 7.06
N ILE A 161 -3.74 6.14 6.80
CA ILE A 161 -4.02 4.76 6.40
C ILE A 161 -3.32 4.42 5.08
N ALA A 162 -3.28 5.36 4.13
CA ALA A 162 -2.56 5.17 2.87
C ALA A 162 -1.05 5.02 3.06
N ALA A 163 -0.45 5.80 3.97
CA ALA A 163 0.99 5.88 4.14
C ALA A 163 1.56 4.80 5.08
N TRP A 164 0.84 4.49 6.16
CA TRP A 164 1.35 3.65 7.25
C TRP A 164 1.84 2.25 6.82
N PRO A 165 1.13 1.47 5.98
CA PRO A 165 1.59 0.14 5.56
C PRO A 165 2.86 0.15 4.73
N TRP A 166 3.18 1.28 4.11
CA TRP A 166 4.42 1.48 3.36
C TRP A 166 5.59 1.82 4.27
N VAL A 167 5.36 2.67 5.29
CA VAL A 167 6.35 2.97 6.32
C VAL A 167 6.61 1.74 7.20
N ALA A 168 5.63 0.85 7.40
CA ALA A 168 5.81 -0.42 8.12
C ALA A 168 6.86 -1.37 7.48
N ARG A 169 7.36 -1.04 6.30
CA ARG A 169 8.45 -1.76 5.61
C ARG A 169 9.67 -0.88 5.37
N HIS A 170 9.90 0.10 6.25
CA HIS A 170 11.02 1.04 6.14
C HIS A 170 12.39 0.35 6.09
N ASP A 171 12.55 -0.78 6.79
CA ASP A 171 13.75 -1.63 6.77
C ASP A 171 14.04 -2.21 5.37
N TRP A 172 12.99 -2.58 4.61
CA TRP A 172 13.14 -3.06 3.24
C TRP A 172 13.55 -1.97 2.27
N GLN A 173 13.28 -0.72 2.64
CA GLN A 173 13.64 0.49 1.90
C GLN A 173 15.00 1.05 2.33
N GLU A 174 15.66 0.37 3.29
CA GLU A 174 16.89 0.83 3.94
C GLU A 174 16.73 2.25 4.52
N GLN A 175 15.58 2.52 5.16
CA GLN A 175 15.33 3.76 5.89
C GLN A 175 15.38 3.49 7.40
N ASN A 176 16.20 4.27 8.11
CA ASN A 176 16.22 4.24 9.57
C ASN A 176 15.25 5.30 10.10
N LEU A 177 14.24 4.90 10.88
CA LEU A 177 13.27 5.84 11.46
C LEU A 177 13.89 6.79 12.50
N ASP A 178 15.06 6.49 13.03
CA ASP A 178 15.78 7.41 13.93
C ASP A 178 16.24 8.69 13.22
N ASP A 179 16.41 8.63 11.89
CA ASP A 179 16.71 9.80 11.05
C ASP A 179 15.47 10.68 10.78
N PHE A 180 14.27 10.21 11.16
CA PHE A 180 12.98 10.84 10.92
C PHE A 180 12.11 10.80 12.20
N PRO A 181 12.44 11.54 13.24
CA PRO A 181 11.84 11.39 14.58
C PRO A 181 10.33 11.64 14.60
N ASN A 182 9.81 12.52 13.76
CA ASN A 182 8.38 12.80 13.67
C ASN A 182 7.63 11.66 12.94
N VAL A 183 8.24 11.07 11.91
CA VAL A 183 7.73 9.86 11.26
C VAL A 183 7.73 8.70 12.25
N LYS A 184 8.79 8.52 13.04
CA LYS A 184 8.88 7.48 14.08
C LYS A 184 7.76 7.62 15.10
N ARG A 185 7.53 8.82 15.62
CA ARG A 185 6.42 9.13 16.54
C ARG A 185 5.07 8.77 15.92
N TRP A 186 4.81 9.28 14.70
CA TRP A 186 3.58 9.04 13.96
C TRP A 186 3.37 7.56 13.68
N PHE A 187 4.40 6.85 13.24
CA PHE A 187 4.36 5.43 12.95
C PHE A 187 3.93 4.61 14.16
N ALA A 188 4.48 4.92 15.33
CA ALA A 188 4.11 4.29 16.59
C ALA A 188 2.67 4.63 17.00
N ALA A 189 2.25 5.89 16.88
CA ALA A 189 0.91 6.33 17.26
C ALA A 189 -0.18 5.67 16.36
N VAL A 190 0.02 5.65 15.05
CA VAL A 190 -0.91 4.98 14.12
C VAL A 190 -0.92 3.47 14.36
N GLY A 191 0.26 2.84 14.50
CA GLY A 191 0.38 1.40 14.76
C GLY A 191 -0.19 0.93 16.10
N ALA A 192 -0.32 1.83 17.08
CA ALA A 192 -0.93 1.52 18.37
C ALA A 192 -2.46 1.36 18.30
N ARG A 193 -3.10 1.88 17.26
CA ARG A 193 -4.56 1.83 17.10
C ARG A 193 -5.05 0.39 16.94
N PRO A 194 -6.09 -0.03 17.68
CA PRO A 194 -6.57 -1.41 17.63
C PRO A 194 -7.02 -1.85 16.23
N ALA A 195 -7.68 -0.96 15.47
CA ALA A 195 -8.12 -1.25 14.11
C ALA A 195 -6.95 -1.40 13.13
N VAL A 196 -5.89 -0.58 13.29
CA VAL A 196 -4.66 -0.71 12.49
C VAL A 196 -3.99 -2.05 12.74
N LYS A 197 -3.92 -2.50 13.99
CA LYS A 197 -3.37 -3.82 14.35
C LYS A 197 -4.16 -4.94 13.68
N ARG A 198 -5.50 -4.97 13.85
CA ARG A 198 -6.34 -6.01 13.24
C ARG A 198 -6.24 -5.99 11.71
N GLY A 199 -6.34 -4.81 11.09
CA GLY A 199 -6.24 -4.68 9.63
C GLY A 199 -4.86 -5.05 9.08
N ALA A 200 -3.79 -4.78 9.83
CA ALA A 200 -2.43 -5.19 9.45
C ALA A 200 -2.20 -6.71 9.60
N GLU A 201 -2.90 -7.36 10.52
CA GLU A 201 -2.86 -8.81 10.73
C GLU A 201 -3.79 -9.57 9.78
N ALA A 202 -4.77 -8.91 9.17
CA ALA A 202 -5.68 -9.54 8.21
C ALA A 202 -4.90 -10.22 7.08
N GLY A 203 -5.24 -11.48 6.78
CA GLY A 203 -4.55 -12.31 5.80
C GLY A 203 -3.15 -12.76 6.25
N ALA A 204 -2.90 -12.86 7.56
CA ALA A 204 -1.62 -13.34 8.12
C ALA A 204 -1.25 -14.74 7.61
N GLU A 205 -2.23 -15.60 7.34
CA GLU A 205 -2.05 -16.92 6.76
C GLU A 205 -1.40 -16.92 5.37
N PHE A 206 -1.48 -15.80 4.64
CA PHE A 206 -0.85 -15.64 3.32
C PHE A 206 0.54 -15.00 3.40
N GLN A 207 0.96 -14.53 4.58
CA GLN A 207 2.20 -13.75 4.73
C GLN A 207 3.45 -14.56 4.39
N SER A 208 3.52 -15.83 4.78
CA SER A 208 4.66 -16.70 4.47
C SER A 208 4.80 -16.90 2.97
N ALA A 209 3.70 -17.16 2.26
CA ALA A 209 3.70 -17.32 0.82
C ALA A 209 4.17 -16.04 0.09
N MET A 210 3.85 -14.85 0.62
CA MET A 210 4.32 -13.60 0.04
C MET A 210 5.84 -13.42 0.19
N LEU A 211 6.44 -13.91 1.28
CA LEU A 211 7.86 -13.73 1.56
C LEU A 211 8.76 -14.74 0.85
N THR A 212 8.20 -15.88 0.42
CA THR A 212 8.92 -16.97 -0.23
C THR A 212 8.61 -17.02 -1.72
N MET A 213 9.23 -16.14 -2.49
CA MET A 213 9.09 -16.12 -3.95
C MET A 213 10.25 -16.89 -4.61
N SER A 214 9.91 -17.86 -5.46
CA SER A 214 10.85 -18.49 -6.38
C SER A 214 11.26 -17.51 -7.49
N ASP A 215 12.31 -17.85 -8.24
CA ASP A 215 12.70 -17.02 -9.39
C ASP A 215 11.63 -17.02 -10.48
N GLU A 216 10.88 -18.11 -10.64
CA GLU A 216 9.73 -18.17 -11.55
C GLU A 216 8.59 -17.23 -11.10
N ASP A 217 8.34 -17.13 -9.80
CA ASP A 217 7.36 -16.18 -9.26
C ASP A 217 7.79 -14.73 -9.52
N LYS A 218 9.09 -14.42 -9.34
CA LYS A 218 9.66 -13.10 -9.64
C LYS A 218 9.54 -12.77 -11.13
N LYS A 219 9.86 -13.72 -12.04
CA LYS A 219 9.68 -13.53 -13.48
C LYS A 219 8.25 -13.15 -13.81
N ARG A 220 7.28 -13.90 -13.27
CA ARG A 220 5.85 -13.65 -13.50
C ARG A 220 5.39 -12.32 -12.91
N LEU A 221 5.72 -12.06 -11.63
CA LEU A 221 5.26 -10.87 -10.92
C LEU A 221 5.83 -9.55 -11.49
N PHE A 222 7.10 -9.59 -11.89
CA PHE A 222 7.83 -8.40 -12.37
C PHE A 222 8.02 -8.38 -13.90
N ASN A 223 7.39 -9.32 -14.63
CA ASN A 223 7.52 -9.46 -16.09
C ASN A 223 8.99 -9.54 -16.54
N LEU A 224 9.80 -10.33 -15.82
CA LEU A 224 11.21 -10.51 -16.09
C LEU A 224 11.43 -11.64 -17.11
N ARG A 225 12.51 -11.55 -17.88
CA ARG A 225 12.93 -12.58 -18.85
C ARG A 225 14.10 -13.37 -18.30
N ASP A 226 14.37 -14.58 -18.83
CA ASP A 226 15.51 -15.41 -18.40
C ASP A 226 16.83 -14.67 -18.45
N LYS A 227 17.03 -13.82 -19.46
CA LYS A 227 18.23 -12.97 -19.58
C LYS A 227 18.39 -11.93 -18.47
N ASP A 228 17.33 -11.60 -17.75
CA ASP A 228 17.37 -10.63 -16.65
C ASP A 228 17.91 -11.27 -15.35
N PHE A 229 18.02 -12.63 -15.28
CA PHE A 229 18.55 -13.40 -14.15
C PHE A 229 20.03 -13.76 -14.24
N GLY A 230 20.74 -13.24 -15.20
CA GLY A 230 22.20 -13.37 -15.27
C GLY A 230 22.67 -14.09 -16.52
N ALA A 231 23.15 -13.32 -17.48
CA ALA A 231 24.40 -13.67 -18.14
C ALA A 231 25.52 -12.90 -17.42
N PRO A 232 26.69 -13.49 -17.20
CA PRO A 232 27.82 -12.72 -16.68
C PRO A 232 28.06 -11.53 -17.59
N SER A 233 28.21 -10.34 -17.01
CA SER A 233 28.70 -9.16 -17.70
C SER A 233 30.00 -9.54 -18.42
N ARG A 234 29.98 -9.52 -19.74
CA ARG A 234 31.21 -9.58 -20.55
C ARG A 234 31.93 -8.25 -20.44
#